data_7dedcad19f7ca835af923f5fcbe9adc1
#
_entry.id   7dedcad19f7ca835af923f5fcbe9adc1
#
_cell.length_a   1.000
_cell.length_b   1.000
_cell.length_c   1.000
_cell.angle_alpha   90.00
_cell.angle_beta   90.00
_cell.angle_gamma   90.00
#
_symmetry.space_group_name_H-M   'P 1'
#
loop_
_entity.id
_entity.type
_entity.pdbx_description
1 polymer ?
#
loop_
_entity_poly.entity_id
_entity_poly.type
_entity_poly.pdbx_seq_one_letter_code
_entity_poly.pdbx_strand_id
1 'polypeptide(L)'
;AYASPEGGFDFNNKLAGKRQNVSEGYVKEQLKKTKVQTGIDAHYTAQDWDGFQRLVQASNLQDKDVILRVLSMYQDPQEREAQIRNMSAAFRELADGILPELRRSRLIINYETIGRSDEQIEQQYKDDAAKLSADELLYLASLKDTQADREQVYKKTTELYDKDYRAYNNLAALALAKGDKATAQQYAQKA
;
A
#
# COMPACT_ATOMS: atom_id res chain seq x y z
N ALA A 1 14.22 2.01 10.40
CA ALA A 1 13.77 2.45 11.73
C ALA A 1 14.20 3.90 11.96
N TYR A 2 13.48 4.60 12.82
CA TYR A 2 13.70 6.03 13.06
C TYR A 2 13.79 6.33 14.54
N ALA A 3 14.63 7.31 14.90
CA ALA A 3 14.57 7.98 16.19
C ALA A 3 14.17 9.45 15.99
N SER A 4 13.51 10.02 17.00
CA SER A 4 13.18 11.44 17.00
C SER A 4 14.44 12.28 17.13
N PRO A 5 14.47 13.51 16.61
CA PRO A 5 15.66 14.35 16.63
C PRO A 5 16.02 14.90 18.02
N GLU A 6 15.23 14.65 19.05
CA GLU A 6 15.55 14.99 20.42
C GLU A 6 16.66 14.11 20.99
N GLY A 7 17.57 14.69 21.75
CA GLY A 7 18.71 13.98 22.35
C GLY A 7 19.92 13.88 21.43
N GLY A 8 21.06 13.54 22.02
CA GLY A 8 22.34 13.51 21.31
C GLY A 8 22.38 12.48 20.18
N PHE A 9 23.07 12.80 19.10
CA PHE A 9 23.20 11.97 17.91
C PHE A 9 23.66 10.56 18.22
N ASP A 10 24.71 10.41 19.05
CA ASP A 10 25.30 9.09 19.39
C ASP A 10 24.30 8.17 20.12
N PHE A 11 23.51 8.75 21.03
CA PHE A 11 22.46 8.00 21.72
C PHE A 11 21.39 7.55 20.73
N ASN A 12 20.90 8.44 19.91
CA ASN A 12 19.86 8.17 18.90
C ASN A 12 20.37 7.19 17.83
N ASN A 13 21.63 7.27 17.45
CA ASN A 13 22.24 6.35 16.50
C ASN A 13 22.21 4.90 17.04
N LYS A 14 22.61 4.71 18.30
CA LYS A 14 22.51 3.41 18.96
C LYS A 14 21.06 2.95 19.12
N LEU A 15 20.16 3.84 19.46
CA LEU A 15 18.73 3.54 19.66
C LEU A 15 18.04 3.15 18.34
N ALA A 16 18.28 3.90 17.27
CA ALA A 16 17.71 3.62 15.96
C ALA A 16 18.26 2.30 15.38
N GLY A 17 19.56 2.03 15.55
CA GLY A 17 20.17 0.74 15.17
C GLY A 17 19.57 -0.44 15.94
N LYS A 18 19.34 -0.32 17.25
CA LYS A 18 18.63 -1.35 18.03
C LYS A 18 17.21 -1.57 17.55
N ARG A 19 16.46 -0.51 17.25
CA ARG A 19 15.10 -0.60 16.69
C ARG A 19 15.10 -1.29 15.34
N GLN A 20 16.05 -0.97 14.46
CA GLN A 20 16.21 -1.66 13.18
C GLN A 20 16.40 -3.15 13.39
N ASN A 21 17.35 -3.56 14.22
CA ASN A 21 17.64 -4.98 14.46
C ASN A 21 16.42 -5.74 14.99
N VAL A 22 15.66 -5.15 15.91
CA VAL A 22 14.44 -5.75 16.46
C VAL A 22 13.37 -5.88 15.36
N SER A 23 13.16 -4.83 14.58
CA SER A 23 12.16 -4.82 13.48
C SER A 23 12.54 -5.82 12.39
N GLU A 24 13.81 -5.89 12.01
CA GLU A 24 14.35 -6.84 11.04
C GLU A 24 14.20 -8.28 11.53
N GLY A 25 14.52 -8.54 12.79
CA GLY A 25 14.33 -9.86 13.42
C GLY A 25 12.89 -10.31 13.40
N TYR A 26 11.95 -9.41 13.73
CA TYR A 26 10.52 -9.67 13.63
C TYR A 26 10.07 -10.02 12.21
N VAL A 27 10.49 -9.22 11.22
CA VAL A 27 10.15 -9.47 9.81
C VAL A 27 10.69 -10.81 9.34
N LYS A 28 11.96 -11.13 9.66
CA LYS A 28 12.56 -12.43 9.34
C LYS A 28 11.78 -13.60 9.92
N GLU A 29 11.31 -13.46 11.15
CA GLU A 29 10.49 -14.50 11.79
C GLU A 29 9.13 -14.67 11.07
N GLN A 30 8.46 -13.58 10.69
CA GLN A 30 7.18 -13.66 9.96
C GLN A 30 7.38 -14.29 8.57
N LEU A 31 8.41 -13.87 7.82
CA LEU A 31 8.73 -14.46 6.51
C LEU A 31 9.03 -15.96 6.61
N LYS A 32 9.72 -16.39 7.67
CA LYS A 32 9.97 -17.82 7.92
C LYS A 32 8.67 -18.60 8.16
N LYS A 33 7.74 -18.03 8.94
CA LYS A 33 6.42 -18.66 9.20
C LYS A 33 5.59 -18.80 7.93
N THR A 34 5.63 -17.81 7.06
CA THR A 34 4.90 -17.80 5.79
C THR A 34 5.62 -18.52 4.65
N LYS A 35 6.85 -19.02 4.90
CA LYS A 35 7.71 -19.67 3.90
C LYS A 35 8.04 -18.78 2.70
N VAL A 36 7.99 -17.47 2.86
CA VAL A 36 8.37 -16.49 1.85
C VAL A 36 9.87 -16.27 1.93
N GLN A 37 10.56 -16.40 0.79
CA GLN A 37 11.98 -16.09 0.65
C GLN A 37 12.11 -14.76 -0.10
N THR A 38 12.65 -13.74 0.58
CA THR A 38 12.92 -12.43 0.00
C THR A 38 14.08 -11.76 0.71
N GLY A 39 14.71 -10.80 0.05
CA GLY A 39 15.70 -9.93 0.65
C GLY A 39 15.06 -8.93 1.61
N ILE A 40 15.78 -8.57 2.67
CA ILE A 40 15.42 -7.48 3.56
C ILE A 40 16.50 -6.42 3.44
N ASP A 41 16.10 -5.22 3.04
CA ASP A 41 16.95 -4.03 3.05
C ASP A 41 16.59 -3.18 4.26
N ALA A 42 17.46 -3.17 5.28
CA ALA A 42 17.17 -2.58 6.56
C ALA A 42 18.02 -1.32 6.78
N HIS A 43 17.34 -0.21 7.02
CA HIS A 43 17.96 1.09 7.27
C HIS A 43 17.46 1.72 8.56
N TYR A 44 18.26 2.63 9.11
CA TYR A 44 17.84 3.47 10.23
C TYR A 44 18.26 4.92 10.04
N THR A 45 17.54 5.80 10.71
CA THR A 45 17.81 7.24 10.77
C THR A 45 17.93 7.64 12.25
N ALA A 46 19.09 8.13 12.64
CA ALA A 46 19.39 8.50 14.02
C ALA A 46 18.60 9.71 14.51
N GLN A 47 18.34 10.68 13.61
CA GLN A 47 17.55 11.87 13.86
C GLN A 47 16.70 12.15 12.61
N ASP A 48 15.39 11.91 12.70
CA ASP A 48 14.46 12.10 11.57
C ASP A 48 14.00 13.56 11.43
N TRP A 49 14.93 14.42 11.04
CA TRP A 49 14.64 15.83 10.79
C TRP A 49 13.67 16.06 9.64
N ASP A 50 13.72 15.23 8.60
CA ASP A 50 12.77 15.29 7.47
C ASP A 50 11.35 14.92 7.89
N GLY A 51 11.22 13.88 8.72
CA GLY A 51 9.95 13.51 9.31
C GLY A 51 9.43 14.58 10.26
N PHE A 52 10.30 15.16 11.06
CA PHE A 52 9.99 16.28 11.95
C PHE A 52 9.45 17.48 11.18
N GLN A 53 10.13 17.90 10.13
CA GLN A 53 9.69 19.02 9.28
C GLN A 53 8.31 18.77 8.69
N ARG A 54 8.06 17.55 8.14
CA ARG A 54 6.76 17.19 7.56
C ARG A 54 5.64 17.21 8.59
N LEU A 55 5.86 16.69 9.79
CA LEU A 55 4.84 16.68 10.84
C LEU A 55 4.56 18.10 11.37
N VAL A 56 5.59 18.92 11.58
CA VAL A 56 5.41 20.32 11.95
C VAL A 56 4.62 21.06 10.88
N GLN A 57 4.95 20.86 9.62
CA GLN A 57 4.29 21.50 8.48
C GLN A 57 2.79 21.13 8.39
N ALA A 58 2.45 19.87 8.69
CA ALA A 58 1.08 19.38 8.70
C ALA A 58 0.31 19.71 9.99
N SER A 59 0.97 20.17 11.05
CA SER A 59 0.36 20.42 12.35
C SER A 59 -0.36 21.78 12.40
N ASN A 60 -1.16 21.96 13.46
CA ASN A 60 -1.81 23.21 13.82
C ASN A 60 -1.07 23.96 14.94
N LEU A 61 0.24 23.72 15.12
CA LEU A 61 1.06 24.40 16.10
C LEU A 61 1.07 25.92 15.86
N GLN A 62 0.92 26.69 16.92
CA GLN A 62 0.89 28.14 16.84
C GLN A 62 2.22 28.70 16.33
N ASP A 63 3.35 28.13 16.77
CA ASP A 63 4.71 28.57 16.42
C ASP A 63 5.31 27.81 15.22
N LYS A 64 4.46 27.15 14.42
CA LYS A 64 4.88 26.32 13.28
C LYS A 64 5.87 27.03 12.34
N ASP A 65 5.55 28.26 11.94
CA ASP A 65 6.37 28.97 10.97
C ASP A 65 7.73 29.39 11.56
N VAL A 66 7.79 29.67 12.86
CA VAL A 66 9.04 29.94 13.55
C VAL A 66 9.91 28.70 13.62
N ILE A 67 9.33 27.56 13.96
CA ILE A 67 10.03 26.25 13.99
C ILE A 67 10.59 25.92 12.60
N LEU A 68 9.78 26.03 11.55
CA LEU A 68 10.21 25.77 10.17
C LEU A 68 11.33 26.73 9.73
N ARG A 69 11.29 27.97 10.15
CA ARG A 69 12.37 28.96 9.90
C ARG A 69 13.67 28.54 10.59
N VAL A 70 13.61 28.11 11.84
CA VAL A 70 14.77 27.58 12.57
C VAL A 70 15.39 26.41 11.83
N LEU A 71 14.57 25.46 11.36
CA LEU A 71 15.04 24.33 10.55
C LEU A 71 15.76 24.75 9.26
N SER A 72 15.31 25.83 8.63
CA SER A 72 15.93 26.33 7.40
C SER A 72 17.24 27.08 7.64
N MET A 73 17.36 27.73 8.79
CA MET A 73 18.54 28.58 9.13
C MET A 73 19.72 27.77 9.63
N TYR A 74 19.45 26.73 10.41
CA TYR A 74 20.49 25.93 11.02
C TYR A 74 20.63 24.56 10.29
N GLN A 75 21.80 24.29 9.72
CA GLN A 75 22.07 23.03 9.03
C GLN A 75 22.61 21.95 9.98
N ASP A 76 23.31 22.35 11.01
CA ASP A 76 23.85 21.44 12.01
C ASP A 76 22.73 20.89 12.91
N PRO A 77 22.62 19.55 13.06
CA PRO A 77 21.57 18.93 13.86
C PRO A 77 21.59 19.30 15.34
N GLN A 78 22.77 19.54 15.92
CA GLN A 78 22.88 19.91 17.33
C GLN A 78 22.43 21.37 17.55
N GLU A 79 22.78 22.26 16.64
CA GLU A 79 22.29 23.64 16.66
C GLU A 79 20.78 23.69 16.49
N ARG A 80 20.21 22.92 15.54
CA ARG A 80 18.75 22.81 15.37
C ARG A 80 18.07 22.38 16.66
N GLU A 81 18.57 21.32 17.29
CA GLU A 81 18.00 20.80 18.54
C GLU A 81 18.07 21.86 19.65
N ALA A 82 19.21 22.52 19.82
CA ALA A 82 19.40 23.55 20.84
C ALA A 82 18.43 24.73 20.64
N GLN A 83 18.28 25.19 19.41
CA GLN A 83 17.38 26.33 19.10
C GLN A 83 15.91 25.98 19.34
N ILE A 84 15.47 24.80 18.91
CA ILE A 84 14.08 24.34 19.13
C ILE A 84 13.81 24.13 20.62
N ARG A 85 14.77 23.55 21.34
CA ARG A 85 14.66 23.35 22.80
C ARG A 85 14.57 24.66 23.57
N ASN A 86 15.27 25.71 23.12
CA ASN A 86 15.21 27.04 23.72
C ASN A 86 13.84 27.73 23.52
N MET A 87 13.03 27.25 22.58
CA MET A 87 11.64 27.68 22.39
C MET A 87 10.73 26.95 23.37
N SER A 88 10.82 27.23 24.65
CA SER A 88 10.27 26.42 25.75
C SER A 88 8.76 26.10 25.68
N ALA A 89 7.95 26.98 25.12
CA ALA A 89 6.51 26.73 24.94
C ALA A 89 6.26 25.77 23.77
N ALA A 90 6.84 26.08 22.60
CA ALA A 90 6.74 25.25 21.41
C ALA A 90 7.36 23.85 21.62
N PHE A 91 8.44 23.76 22.41
CA PHE A 91 9.07 22.45 22.68
C PHE A 91 8.17 21.50 23.42
N ARG A 92 7.34 21.97 24.38
CA ARG A 92 6.38 21.11 25.08
C ARG A 92 5.33 20.53 24.13
N GLU A 93 4.75 21.36 23.28
CA GLU A 93 3.77 20.89 22.28
C GLU A 93 4.40 19.90 21.29
N LEU A 94 5.65 20.13 20.89
CA LEU A 94 6.41 19.20 20.05
C LEU A 94 6.69 17.86 20.76
N ALA A 95 7.10 17.91 22.03
CA ALA A 95 7.42 16.73 22.82
C ALA A 95 6.21 15.82 23.04
N ASP A 96 5.03 16.39 23.20
CA ASP A 96 3.79 15.67 23.46
C ASP A 96 3.09 15.19 22.16
N GLY A 97 3.15 15.99 21.10
CA GLY A 97 2.40 15.75 19.88
C GLY A 97 3.22 15.17 18.71
N ILE A 98 4.40 15.72 18.44
CA ILE A 98 5.15 15.41 17.21
C ILE A 98 6.29 14.41 17.43
N LEU A 99 7.11 14.63 18.46
CA LEU A 99 8.29 13.78 18.68
C LEU A 99 7.96 12.28 18.90
N PRO A 100 6.85 11.89 19.57
CA PRO A 100 6.49 10.50 19.70
C PRO A 100 6.21 9.80 18.37
N GLU A 101 5.60 10.49 17.39
CA GLU A 101 5.29 9.92 16.08
C GLU A 101 6.54 9.62 15.23
N LEU A 102 7.65 10.28 15.55
CA LEU A 102 8.93 10.02 14.88
C LEU A 102 9.65 8.78 15.40
N ARG A 103 9.21 8.22 16.54
CA ARG A 103 9.79 7.03 17.16
C ARG A 103 9.15 5.77 16.56
N ARG A 104 9.40 5.49 15.27
CA ARG A 104 8.70 4.45 14.52
C ARG A 104 9.63 3.53 13.74
N SER A 105 9.13 2.34 13.40
CA SER A 105 9.64 1.52 12.32
C SER A 105 8.65 1.56 11.16
N ARG A 106 9.15 1.81 9.95
CA ARG A 106 8.36 1.78 8.71
C ARG A 106 8.74 0.52 7.94
N LEU A 107 7.75 -0.30 7.65
CA LEU A 107 7.91 -1.47 6.79
C LEU A 107 7.38 -1.11 5.41
N ILE A 108 8.18 -1.36 4.38
CA ILE A 108 7.82 -1.18 2.97
C ILE A 108 7.91 -2.55 2.34
N ILE A 109 6.82 -3.03 1.75
CA ILE A 109 6.77 -4.29 1.02
C ILE A 109 6.69 -3.95 -0.46
N ASN A 110 7.74 -4.30 -1.18
CA ASN A 110 7.73 -4.26 -2.63
C ASN A 110 7.41 -5.66 -3.13
N TYR A 111 6.38 -5.79 -3.95
CA TYR A 111 5.99 -7.06 -4.53
C TYR A 111 5.69 -6.89 -6.01
N GLU A 112 5.95 -7.95 -6.74
CA GLU A 112 5.54 -8.07 -8.13
C GLU A 112 4.40 -9.08 -8.21
N THR A 113 3.34 -8.70 -8.89
CA THR A 113 2.22 -9.61 -9.15
C THR A 113 2.57 -10.44 -10.39
N ILE A 114 2.83 -11.72 -10.18
CA ILE A 114 3.00 -12.67 -11.29
C ILE A 114 1.61 -13.15 -11.68
N GLY A 115 1.20 -12.83 -12.92
CA GLY A 115 -0.05 -13.32 -13.48
C GLY A 115 -0.04 -14.85 -13.60
N ARG A 116 -1.22 -15.47 -13.54
CA ARG A 116 -1.37 -16.89 -13.83
C ARG A 116 -1.19 -17.15 -15.33
N SER A 117 -0.63 -18.31 -15.69
CA SER A 117 -0.65 -18.76 -17.09
C SER A 117 -2.07 -19.15 -17.51
N ASP A 118 -2.28 -19.30 -18.83
CA ASP A 118 -3.58 -19.71 -19.39
C ASP A 118 -4.06 -21.02 -18.79
N GLU A 119 -3.16 -21.99 -18.65
CA GLU A 119 -3.46 -23.30 -18.06
C GLU A 119 -3.82 -23.18 -16.57
N GLN A 120 -3.13 -22.30 -15.85
CA GLN A 120 -3.42 -22.05 -14.43
C GLN A 120 -4.77 -21.37 -14.24
N ILE A 121 -5.13 -20.42 -15.11
CA ILE A 121 -6.43 -19.76 -15.10
C ILE A 121 -7.54 -20.80 -15.42
N GLU A 122 -7.34 -21.59 -16.45
CA GLU A 122 -8.28 -22.65 -16.85
C GLU A 122 -8.50 -23.68 -15.73
N GLN A 123 -7.43 -24.12 -15.09
CA GLN A 123 -7.50 -25.05 -13.98
C GLN A 123 -8.18 -24.43 -12.75
N GLN A 124 -7.82 -23.20 -12.41
CA GLN A 124 -8.43 -22.48 -11.29
C GLN A 124 -9.92 -22.21 -11.51
N TYR A 125 -10.33 -21.96 -12.76
CA TYR A 125 -11.75 -21.81 -13.11
C TYR A 125 -12.55 -23.09 -12.84
N LYS A 126 -11.97 -24.27 -13.14
CA LYS A 126 -12.59 -25.57 -12.88
C LYS A 126 -12.64 -25.89 -11.39
N ASP A 127 -11.58 -25.60 -10.67
CA ASP A 127 -11.47 -25.93 -9.25
C ASP A 127 -12.28 -24.97 -8.37
N ASP A 128 -12.09 -23.67 -8.57
CA ASP A 128 -12.78 -22.62 -7.80
C ASP A 128 -12.65 -21.26 -8.53
N ALA A 129 -13.63 -20.92 -9.33
CA ALA A 129 -13.67 -19.69 -10.10
C ALA A 129 -13.67 -18.41 -9.23
N ALA A 130 -14.09 -18.49 -7.95
CA ALA A 130 -14.11 -17.33 -7.06
C ALA A 130 -12.71 -16.84 -6.67
N LYS A 131 -11.67 -17.63 -6.92
CA LYS A 131 -10.28 -17.24 -6.72
C LYS A 131 -9.64 -16.53 -7.92
N LEU A 132 -10.36 -16.43 -9.04
CA LEU A 132 -9.94 -15.63 -10.19
C LEU A 132 -10.51 -14.21 -10.08
N SER A 133 -9.72 -13.23 -10.48
CA SER A 133 -10.18 -11.85 -10.62
C SER A 133 -11.15 -11.70 -11.80
N ALA A 134 -11.91 -10.60 -11.83
CA ALA A 134 -12.76 -10.27 -12.97
C ALA A 134 -11.96 -10.19 -14.29
N ASP A 135 -10.74 -9.63 -14.24
CA ASP A 135 -9.87 -9.52 -15.40
C ASP A 135 -9.43 -10.90 -15.91
N GLU A 136 -9.05 -11.83 -15.01
CA GLU A 136 -8.69 -13.21 -15.38
C GLU A 136 -9.88 -13.98 -15.97
N LEU A 137 -11.09 -13.79 -15.43
CA LEU A 137 -12.30 -14.41 -16.00
C LEU A 137 -12.65 -13.83 -17.38
N LEU A 138 -12.57 -12.53 -17.56
CA LEU A 138 -12.78 -11.90 -18.87
C LEU A 138 -11.73 -12.33 -19.89
N TYR A 139 -10.48 -12.45 -19.47
CA TYR A 139 -9.40 -12.99 -20.27
C TYR A 139 -9.65 -14.46 -20.65
N LEU A 140 -10.02 -15.29 -19.67
CA LEU A 140 -10.38 -16.69 -19.91
C LEU A 140 -11.51 -16.83 -20.96
N ALA A 141 -12.53 -15.98 -20.88
CA ALA A 141 -13.59 -15.99 -21.88
C ALA A 141 -13.05 -15.71 -23.30
N SER A 142 -12.01 -14.85 -23.43
CA SER A 142 -11.39 -14.58 -24.73
C SER A 142 -10.61 -15.77 -25.32
N LEU A 143 -10.13 -16.66 -24.46
CA LEU A 143 -9.42 -17.89 -24.87
C LEU A 143 -10.36 -19.01 -25.30
N LYS A 144 -11.69 -18.91 -25.06
CA LYS A 144 -12.66 -19.94 -25.42
C LYS A 144 -12.96 -19.92 -26.91
N ASP A 145 -12.98 -21.09 -27.52
CA ASP A 145 -13.22 -21.26 -28.95
C ASP A 145 -14.68 -21.02 -29.32
N THR A 146 -15.62 -21.50 -28.48
CA THR A 146 -17.05 -21.42 -28.79
C THR A 146 -17.76 -20.24 -28.11
N GLN A 147 -18.81 -19.71 -28.75
CA GLN A 147 -19.65 -18.69 -28.12
C GLN A 147 -20.36 -19.21 -26.85
N ALA A 148 -20.68 -20.49 -26.82
CA ALA A 148 -21.35 -21.09 -25.68
C ALA A 148 -20.42 -21.12 -24.45
N ASP A 149 -19.14 -21.47 -24.63
CA ASP A 149 -18.15 -21.47 -23.56
C ASP A 149 -17.85 -20.06 -23.08
N ARG A 150 -17.74 -19.08 -23.99
CA ARG A 150 -17.59 -17.65 -23.64
C ARG A 150 -18.76 -17.16 -22.79
N GLU A 151 -19.98 -17.48 -23.22
CA GLU A 151 -21.19 -17.12 -22.48
C GLU A 151 -21.21 -17.70 -21.07
N GLN A 152 -20.77 -18.95 -20.91
CA GLN A 152 -20.69 -19.60 -19.61
C GLN A 152 -19.72 -18.87 -18.67
N VAL A 153 -18.53 -18.49 -19.16
CA VAL A 153 -17.54 -17.75 -18.36
C VAL A 153 -18.07 -16.35 -18.01
N TYR A 154 -18.67 -15.63 -18.95
CA TYR A 154 -19.25 -14.31 -18.67
C TYR A 154 -20.40 -14.37 -17.66
N LYS A 155 -21.27 -15.39 -17.74
CA LYS A 155 -22.31 -15.60 -16.72
C LYS A 155 -21.69 -15.83 -15.35
N LYS A 156 -20.66 -16.67 -15.27
CA LYS A 156 -19.92 -16.88 -14.02
C LYS A 156 -19.28 -15.61 -13.50
N THR A 157 -18.77 -14.78 -14.39
CA THR A 157 -18.20 -13.46 -14.02
C THR A 157 -19.29 -12.56 -13.43
N THR A 158 -20.48 -12.50 -14.01
CA THR A 158 -21.57 -11.68 -13.45
C THR A 158 -22.13 -12.19 -12.12
N GLU A 159 -21.97 -13.48 -11.81
CA GLU A 159 -22.33 -14.05 -10.51
C GLU A 159 -21.35 -13.65 -9.40
N LEU A 160 -20.04 -13.61 -9.73
CA LEU A 160 -18.98 -13.30 -8.78
C LEU A 160 -18.70 -11.80 -8.66
N TYR A 161 -18.89 -11.05 -9.74
CA TYR A 161 -18.58 -9.63 -9.88
C TYR A 161 -19.76 -8.88 -10.47
N ASP A 162 -20.85 -8.82 -9.71
CA ASP A 162 -22.14 -8.27 -10.11
C ASP A 162 -22.12 -6.78 -10.49
N LYS A 163 -21.09 -6.04 -10.05
CA LYS A 163 -20.89 -4.61 -10.35
C LYS A 163 -19.93 -4.37 -11.52
N ASP A 164 -19.36 -5.41 -12.11
CA ASP A 164 -18.47 -5.26 -13.27
C ASP A 164 -19.31 -5.29 -14.56
N TYR A 165 -19.49 -4.11 -15.16
CA TYR A 165 -20.29 -3.93 -16.36
C TYR A 165 -19.78 -4.70 -17.59
N ARG A 166 -18.48 -5.03 -17.64
CA ARG A 166 -17.82 -5.61 -18.83
C ARG A 166 -18.40 -6.97 -19.20
N ALA A 167 -18.66 -7.81 -18.20
CA ALA A 167 -19.25 -9.13 -18.43
C ALA A 167 -20.70 -9.03 -18.94
N TYR A 168 -21.48 -8.12 -18.39
CA TYR A 168 -22.84 -7.85 -18.86
C TYR A 168 -22.86 -7.31 -20.30
N ASN A 169 -21.95 -6.39 -20.63
CA ASN A 169 -21.80 -5.87 -21.98
C ASN A 169 -21.47 -6.99 -22.99
N ASN A 170 -20.57 -7.89 -22.62
CA ASN A 170 -20.19 -9.01 -23.47
C ASN A 170 -21.36 -10.03 -23.65
N LEU A 171 -22.13 -10.28 -22.59
CA LEU A 171 -23.36 -11.10 -22.68
C LEU A 171 -24.41 -10.45 -23.58
N ALA A 172 -24.61 -9.14 -23.51
CA ALA A 172 -25.49 -8.42 -24.40
C ALA A 172 -25.06 -8.55 -25.87
N ALA A 173 -23.77 -8.42 -26.14
CA ALA A 173 -23.22 -8.58 -27.50
C ALA A 173 -23.43 -10.02 -28.03
N LEU A 174 -23.21 -11.04 -27.20
CA LEU A 174 -23.48 -12.44 -27.58
C LEU A 174 -24.96 -12.73 -27.85
N ALA A 175 -25.86 -12.15 -27.04
CA ALA A 175 -27.31 -12.27 -27.25
C ALA A 175 -27.74 -11.61 -28.57
N LEU A 176 -27.20 -10.42 -28.88
CA LEU A 176 -27.44 -9.74 -30.16
C LEU A 176 -26.97 -10.58 -31.34
N ALA A 177 -25.78 -11.19 -31.24
CA ALA A 177 -25.23 -12.06 -32.29
C ALA A 177 -26.12 -13.30 -32.55
N LYS A 178 -26.87 -13.77 -31.54
CA LYS A 178 -27.85 -14.84 -31.64
C LYS A 178 -29.25 -14.36 -32.11
N GLY A 179 -29.46 -13.05 -32.29
CA GLY A 179 -30.71 -12.45 -32.65
C GLY A 179 -31.68 -12.27 -31.46
N ASP A 180 -31.27 -12.60 -30.23
CA ASP A 180 -32.08 -12.45 -29.03
C ASP A 180 -31.98 -11.02 -28.46
N LYS A 181 -32.79 -10.13 -29.05
CA LYS A 181 -32.83 -8.72 -28.68
C LYS A 181 -33.35 -8.50 -27.25
N ALA A 182 -34.27 -9.33 -26.77
CA ALA A 182 -34.86 -9.19 -25.44
C ALA A 182 -33.80 -9.46 -24.35
N THR A 183 -33.08 -10.56 -24.45
CA THR A 183 -31.99 -10.89 -23.52
C THR A 183 -30.85 -9.88 -23.62
N ALA A 184 -30.51 -9.40 -24.82
CA ALA A 184 -29.50 -8.39 -25.01
C ALA A 184 -29.83 -7.07 -24.27
N GLN A 185 -31.10 -6.63 -24.38
CA GLN A 185 -31.56 -5.45 -23.66
C GLN A 185 -31.48 -5.61 -22.15
N GLN A 186 -31.85 -6.78 -21.61
CA GLN A 186 -31.77 -7.06 -20.19
C GLN A 186 -30.32 -6.97 -19.67
N TYR A 187 -29.35 -7.53 -20.41
CA TYR A 187 -27.95 -7.43 -20.03
C TYR A 187 -27.39 -6.01 -20.17
N ALA A 188 -27.76 -5.29 -21.24
CA ALA A 188 -27.33 -3.91 -21.44
C ALA A 188 -27.85 -2.94 -20.34
N GLN A 189 -28.99 -3.23 -19.73
CA GLN A 189 -29.53 -2.44 -18.61
C GLN A 189 -28.77 -2.70 -17.30
N LYS A 190 -28.04 -3.80 -17.20
CA LYS A 190 -27.21 -4.16 -16.03
C LYS A 190 -25.75 -3.73 -16.20
N ALA A 191 -25.33 -3.40 -17.41
CA ALA A 191 -24.01 -2.90 -17.73
C ALA A 191 -23.91 -1.39 -17.41
#